data_a6fbbde2d5dabab4c48cd53efec3f995
#
_entry.id   a6fbbde2d5dabab4c48cd53efec3f995
#
_cell.length_a   1.000
_cell.length_b   1.000
_cell.length_c   1.000
_cell.angle_alpha   90.00
_cell.angle_beta   90.00
_cell.angle_gamma   90.00
#
_symmetry.space_group_name_H-M   'P 1'
#
loop_
_entity.id
_entity.type
_entity.pdbx_description
1 polymer ?
#
loop_
_entity_poly.entity_id
_entity_poly.type
_entity_poly.pdbx_seq_one_letter_code
_entity_poly.pdbx_strand_id
1 'polypeptide(L)'
;MGLISWIKGKYYDSRLDKADRLVSENSLDQAEEIYRSLLGNQDLAIVHLADMFVSHSQGVEGKLKALKDIVDLQGYSNEQNRQDYERCLTTHLNNIESFANDRFRGESYHDAVLLIDAIQIYRKNNRAYDEKRHRYHAYLAFSKSQQTSSYDLLINETIAELNQYEQSRTSDIMAFVDLLKSKNRYSRIIRLLTPFLSLDKDFKKLAVDAVVNVVLKKDEDVKNSKKLSEFCSD
;
A
#
# COMPACT_ATOMS: atom_id res chain seq x y z
N MET A 1 5.25 19.60 -46.22
CA MET A 1 5.53 18.22 -45.73
C MET A 1 5.83 17.35 -46.94
N GLY A 2 6.97 16.64 -46.98
CA GLY A 2 7.34 15.83 -48.13
C GLY A 2 6.57 14.49 -48.16
N LEU A 3 6.40 13.91 -49.36
CA LEU A 3 5.74 12.63 -49.57
C LEU A 3 6.27 11.50 -48.64
N ILE A 4 7.58 11.50 -48.37
CA ILE A 4 8.25 10.53 -47.50
C ILE A 4 7.78 10.65 -46.04
N SER A 5 7.59 11.88 -45.52
CA SER A 5 7.07 12.12 -44.17
C SER A 5 5.63 11.65 -44.06
N TRP A 6 4.81 11.87 -45.07
CA TRP A 6 3.42 11.42 -45.11
C TRP A 6 3.31 9.88 -45.15
N ILE A 7 4.15 9.21 -45.98
CA ILE A 7 4.18 7.73 -46.05
C ILE A 7 4.60 7.13 -44.70
N LYS A 8 5.64 7.70 -44.05
CA LYS A 8 6.09 7.26 -42.72
C LYS A 8 4.98 7.41 -41.69
N GLY A 9 4.28 8.57 -41.67
CA GLY A 9 3.15 8.79 -40.77
C GLY A 9 2.07 7.72 -40.89
N LYS A 10 1.60 7.46 -42.14
CA LYS A 10 0.59 6.42 -42.40
C LYS A 10 1.06 5.01 -42.01
N TYR A 11 2.34 4.70 -42.20
CA TYR A 11 2.90 3.41 -41.80
C TYR A 11 2.84 3.25 -40.26
N TYR A 12 3.24 4.26 -39.48
CA TYR A 12 3.21 4.21 -38.04
C TYR A 12 1.77 4.15 -37.49
N ASP A 13 0.85 4.92 -38.07
CA ASP A 13 -0.57 4.89 -37.69
C ASP A 13 -1.18 3.50 -37.91
N SER A 14 -0.90 2.87 -39.06
CA SER A 14 -1.38 1.51 -39.36
C SER A 14 -0.81 0.46 -38.41
N ARG A 15 0.41 0.63 -37.93
CA ARG A 15 1.02 -0.28 -36.95
C ARG A 15 0.42 -0.06 -35.56
N LEU A 16 0.14 1.18 -35.19
CA LEU A 16 -0.53 1.53 -33.94
C LEU A 16 -1.92 0.88 -33.90
N ASP A 17 -2.73 1.07 -34.96
CA ASP A 17 -4.05 0.44 -35.11
C ASP A 17 -3.99 -1.09 -35.04
N LYS A 18 -2.90 -1.70 -35.55
CA LYS A 18 -2.69 -3.15 -35.46
C LYS A 18 -2.45 -3.57 -34.01
N ALA A 19 -1.62 -2.82 -33.28
CA ALA A 19 -1.34 -3.10 -31.87
C ALA A 19 -2.60 -2.96 -31.01
N ASP A 20 -3.43 -1.92 -31.24
CA ASP A 20 -4.70 -1.71 -30.54
C ASP A 20 -5.68 -2.87 -30.78
N ARG A 21 -5.74 -3.41 -32.01
CA ARG A 21 -6.53 -4.62 -32.30
C ARG A 21 -6.02 -5.83 -31.53
N LEU A 22 -4.71 -6.06 -31.50
CA LEU A 22 -4.11 -7.17 -30.73
C LEU A 22 -4.41 -7.06 -29.21
N VAL A 23 -4.44 -5.84 -28.67
CA VAL A 23 -4.90 -5.63 -27.29
C VAL A 23 -6.35 -6.07 -27.11
N SER A 24 -7.25 -5.67 -28.03
CA SER A 24 -8.66 -6.08 -27.99
C SER A 24 -8.87 -7.60 -28.16
N GLU A 25 -7.96 -8.27 -28.85
CA GLU A 25 -7.91 -9.72 -29.02
C GLU A 25 -7.16 -10.44 -27.89
N ASN A 26 -6.73 -9.72 -26.84
CA ASN A 26 -5.95 -10.22 -25.72
C ASN A 26 -4.59 -10.83 -26.10
N SER A 27 -4.03 -10.42 -27.25
CA SER A 27 -2.69 -10.83 -27.73
C SER A 27 -1.62 -9.83 -27.28
N LEU A 28 -1.48 -9.70 -25.94
CA LEU A 28 -0.74 -8.61 -25.29
C LEU A 28 0.75 -8.58 -25.65
N ASP A 29 1.43 -9.72 -25.69
CA ASP A 29 2.86 -9.79 -26.00
C ASP A 29 3.16 -9.26 -27.42
N GLN A 30 2.30 -9.59 -28.39
CA GLN A 30 2.44 -9.11 -29.76
C GLN A 30 2.13 -7.61 -29.89
N ALA A 31 1.14 -7.13 -29.12
CA ALA A 31 0.81 -5.71 -29.05
C ALA A 31 1.98 -4.92 -28.45
N GLU A 32 2.54 -5.39 -27.34
CA GLU A 32 3.69 -4.78 -26.66
C GLU A 32 4.91 -4.69 -27.61
N GLU A 33 5.24 -5.74 -28.33
CA GLU A 33 6.33 -5.74 -29.31
C GLU A 33 6.15 -4.64 -30.36
N ILE A 34 4.92 -4.50 -30.89
CA ILE A 34 4.62 -3.46 -31.87
C ILE A 34 4.74 -2.07 -31.25
N TYR A 35 4.12 -1.81 -30.08
CA TYR A 35 4.22 -0.50 -29.41
C TYR A 35 5.67 -0.14 -29.12
N ARG A 36 6.47 -1.08 -28.58
CA ARG A 36 7.90 -0.83 -28.31
C ARG A 36 8.68 -0.48 -29.56
N SER A 37 8.36 -1.10 -30.71
CA SER A 37 8.99 -0.76 -31.99
C SER A 37 8.63 0.63 -32.52
N LEU A 38 7.54 1.23 -32.01
CA LEU A 38 7.06 2.55 -32.38
C LEU A 38 7.57 3.66 -31.44
N LEU A 39 8.09 3.28 -30.25
CA LEU A 39 8.64 4.26 -29.31
C LEU A 39 9.74 5.10 -29.94
N GLY A 40 9.66 6.43 -29.73
CA GLY A 40 10.58 7.40 -30.35
C GLY A 40 10.25 7.78 -31.81
N ASN A 41 9.28 7.10 -32.45
CA ASN A 41 8.83 7.44 -33.80
C ASN A 41 7.35 7.86 -33.85
N GLN A 42 6.56 7.47 -32.85
CA GLN A 42 5.14 7.77 -32.73
C GLN A 42 4.82 8.15 -31.27
N ASP A 43 4.45 9.40 -31.05
CA ASP A 43 4.24 9.95 -29.71
C ASP A 43 3.10 9.24 -28.96
N LEU A 44 2.07 8.77 -29.66
CA LEU A 44 0.96 8.04 -29.04
C LEU A 44 1.31 6.64 -28.58
N ALA A 45 2.38 6.03 -29.10
CA ALA A 45 2.76 4.67 -28.74
C ALA A 45 3.07 4.51 -27.25
N ILE A 46 3.66 5.53 -26.61
CA ILE A 46 3.94 5.52 -25.17
C ILE A 46 2.65 5.51 -24.34
N VAL A 47 1.63 6.26 -24.78
CA VAL A 47 0.34 6.36 -24.10
C VAL A 47 -0.43 5.04 -24.20
N HIS A 48 -0.55 4.50 -25.41
CA HIS A 48 -1.26 3.23 -25.68
C HIS A 48 -0.59 2.06 -24.94
N LEU A 49 0.75 2.02 -24.92
CA LEU A 49 1.49 1.00 -24.17
C LEU A 49 1.28 1.12 -22.64
N ALA A 50 1.32 2.34 -22.12
CA ALA A 50 1.05 2.59 -20.71
C ALA A 50 -0.39 2.20 -20.33
N ASP A 51 -1.38 2.57 -21.14
CA ASP A 51 -2.78 2.21 -20.93
C ASP A 51 -3.01 0.69 -21.02
N MET A 52 -2.31 -0.01 -21.91
CA MET A 52 -2.32 -1.47 -21.96
C MET A 52 -1.80 -2.08 -20.65
N PHE A 53 -0.68 -1.62 -20.12
CA PHE A 53 -0.14 -2.11 -18.86
C PHE A 53 -1.11 -1.87 -17.69
N VAL A 54 -1.75 -0.69 -17.64
CA VAL A 54 -2.73 -0.36 -16.60
C VAL A 54 -3.96 -1.24 -16.68
N SER A 55 -4.55 -1.37 -17.87
CA SER A 55 -5.82 -2.08 -18.07
C SER A 55 -5.73 -3.57 -17.83
N HIS A 56 -4.54 -4.16 -18.03
CA HIS A 56 -4.32 -5.59 -17.83
C HIS A 56 -3.61 -5.92 -16.50
N SER A 57 -3.37 -4.91 -15.65
CA SER A 57 -2.79 -5.11 -14.31
C SER A 57 -3.82 -5.65 -13.32
N GLN A 58 -3.71 -6.91 -12.93
CA GLN A 58 -4.58 -7.54 -11.94
C GLN A 58 -3.81 -7.87 -10.65
N GLY A 59 -4.48 -7.71 -9.52
CA GLY A 59 -3.90 -7.99 -8.21
C GLY A 59 -2.75 -7.05 -7.83
N VAL A 60 -2.07 -7.35 -6.74
CA VAL A 60 -0.95 -6.56 -6.21
C VAL A 60 0.24 -6.62 -7.15
N GLU A 61 0.69 -7.83 -7.49
CA GLU A 61 1.86 -8.05 -8.35
C GLU A 61 1.68 -7.43 -9.74
N GLY A 62 0.49 -7.59 -10.36
CA GLY A 62 0.20 -7.01 -11.65
C GLY A 62 0.27 -5.49 -11.64
N LYS A 63 -0.25 -4.84 -10.59
CA LYS A 63 -0.19 -3.38 -10.43
C LYS A 63 1.22 -2.86 -10.21
N LEU A 64 2.02 -3.56 -9.43
CA LEU A 64 3.44 -3.20 -9.20
C LEU A 64 4.28 -3.41 -10.45
N LYS A 65 4.04 -4.49 -11.19
CA LYS A 65 4.68 -4.72 -12.49
C LYS A 65 4.34 -3.61 -13.48
N ALA A 66 3.05 -3.29 -13.65
CA ALA A 66 2.62 -2.22 -14.54
C ALA A 66 3.24 -0.86 -14.16
N LEU A 67 3.37 -0.55 -12.86
CA LEU A 67 4.05 0.67 -12.41
C LEU A 67 5.50 0.69 -12.88
N LYS A 68 6.23 -0.40 -12.70
CA LYS A 68 7.62 -0.52 -13.17
C LYS A 68 7.70 -0.34 -14.68
N ASP A 69 6.87 -1.05 -15.43
CA ASP A 69 6.87 -1.02 -16.89
C ASP A 69 6.55 0.40 -17.42
N ILE A 70 5.60 1.14 -16.78
CA ILE A 70 5.29 2.54 -17.12
C ILE A 70 6.48 3.46 -16.80
N VAL A 71 7.13 3.28 -15.65
CA VAL A 71 8.30 4.08 -15.26
C VAL A 71 9.46 3.87 -16.24
N ASP A 72 9.67 2.65 -16.71
CA ASP A 72 10.70 2.33 -17.70
C ASP A 72 10.46 3.03 -19.07
N LEU A 73 9.21 3.44 -19.36
CA LEU A 73 8.88 4.23 -20.54
C LEU A 73 9.35 5.69 -20.46
N GLN A 74 9.75 6.18 -19.28
CA GLN A 74 10.18 7.58 -19.11
C GLN A 74 11.31 7.97 -20.08
N GLY A 75 12.22 7.02 -20.39
CA GLY A 75 13.33 7.24 -21.32
C GLY A 75 12.91 7.53 -22.77
N TYR A 76 11.65 7.24 -23.13
CA TYR A 76 11.06 7.49 -24.44
C TYR A 76 10.16 8.74 -24.46
N SER A 77 9.96 9.39 -23.32
CA SER A 77 9.18 10.61 -23.22
C SER A 77 9.97 11.81 -23.75
N ASN A 78 9.33 12.61 -24.58
CA ASN A 78 9.86 13.85 -25.17
C ASN A 78 8.93 15.03 -24.88
N GLU A 79 9.25 16.23 -25.36
CA GLU A 79 8.42 17.43 -25.09
C GLU A 79 6.97 17.28 -25.62
N GLN A 80 6.74 16.51 -26.68
CA GLN A 80 5.43 16.40 -27.33
C GLN A 80 4.51 15.43 -26.59
N ASN A 81 5.03 14.31 -26.06
CA ASN A 81 4.25 13.27 -25.36
C ASN A 81 4.36 13.33 -23.83
N ARG A 82 5.17 14.23 -23.28
CA ARG A 82 5.47 14.30 -21.85
C ARG A 82 4.22 14.46 -20.98
N GLN A 83 3.31 15.34 -21.36
CA GLN A 83 2.08 15.57 -20.60
C GLN A 83 1.18 14.34 -20.57
N ASP A 84 1.07 13.64 -21.69
CA ASP A 84 0.26 12.43 -21.81
C ASP A 84 0.89 11.30 -20.99
N TYR A 85 2.21 11.14 -21.05
CA TYR A 85 2.94 10.18 -20.22
C TYR A 85 2.74 10.47 -18.71
N GLU A 86 2.93 11.72 -18.28
CA GLU A 86 2.74 12.13 -16.87
C GLU A 86 1.29 11.92 -16.42
N ARG A 87 0.31 12.12 -17.29
CA ARG A 87 -1.10 11.82 -17.02
C ARG A 87 -1.33 10.31 -16.83
N CYS A 88 -0.80 9.46 -17.71
CA CYS A 88 -0.90 8.00 -17.57
C CYS A 88 -0.27 7.52 -16.27
N LEU A 89 0.95 7.97 -15.95
CA LEU A 89 1.62 7.64 -14.70
C LEU A 89 0.79 8.08 -13.49
N THR A 90 0.31 9.32 -13.47
CA THR A 90 -0.52 9.84 -12.38
C THR A 90 -1.81 9.05 -12.21
N THR A 91 -2.47 8.69 -13.31
CA THR A 91 -3.69 7.87 -13.30
C THR A 91 -3.40 6.50 -12.69
N HIS A 92 -2.30 5.87 -13.08
CA HIS A 92 -1.93 4.57 -12.52
C HIS A 92 -1.58 4.65 -11.03
N LEU A 93 -0.85 5.68 -10.60
CA LEU A 93 -0.55 5.91 -9.17
C LEU A 93 -1.84 6.06 -8.35
N ASN A 94 -2.85 6.80 -8.87
CA ASN A 94 -4.15 6.93 -8.23
C ASN A 94 -4.91 5.59 -8.16
N ASN A 95 -4.82 4.78 -9.21
CA ASN A 95 -5.42 3.43 -9.24
C ASN A 95 -4.76 2.49 -8.21
N ILE A 96 -3.43 2.54 -8.07
CA ILE A 96 -2.70 1.77 -7.04
C ILE A 96 -3.13 2.23 -5.65
N GLU A 97 -3.20 3.55 -5.42
CA GLU A 97 -3.62 4.11 -4.12
C GLU A 97 -5.05 3.71 -3.77
N SER A 98 -5.99 3.77 -4.73
CA SER A 98 -7.36 3.30 -4.54
C SER A 98 -7.40 1.81 -4.19
N PHE A 99 -6.65 0.99 -4.90
CA PHE A 99 -6.59 -0.44 -4.64
C PHE A 99 -5.95 -0.76 -3.28
N ALA A 100 -4.94 0.01 -2.85
CA ALA A 100 -4.36 -0.09 -1.51
C ALA A 100 -5.41 0.25 -0.42
N ASN A 101 -6.24 1.27 -0.64
CA ASN A 101 -7.34 1.61 0.27
C ASN A 101 -8.35 0.44 0.40
N ASP A 102 -8.67 -0.23 -0.71
CA ASP A 102 -9.60 -1.36 -0.71
C ASP A 102 -8.99 -2.58 0.02
N ARG A 103 -7.69 -2.84 -0.20
CA ARG A 103 -6.97 -3.88 0.55
C ARG A 103 -6.92 -3.59 2.04
N PHE A 104 -6.69 -2.33 2.42
CA PHE A 104 -6.71 -1.90 3.82
C PHE A 104 -8.09 -2.11 4.46
N ARG A 105 -9.17 -1.71 3.78
CA ARG A 105 -10.55 -1.93 4.26
C ARG A 105 -10.90 -3.41 4.38
N GLY A 106 -10.35 -4.24 3.50
CA GLY A 106 -10.49 -5.71 3.54
C GLY A 106 -9.52 -6.40 4.47
N GLU A 107 -8.83 -5.66 5.37
CA GLU A 107 -7.88 -6.17 6.36
C GLU A 107 -6.65 -6.88 5.77
N SER A 108 -6.42 -6.77 4.46
CA SER A 108 -5.22 -7.25 3.78
C SER A 108 -4.07 -6.24 3.95
N TYR A 109 -3.65 -5.98 5.20
CA TYR A 109 -2.71 -4.90 5.54
C TYR A 109 -1.35 -5.06 4.88
N HIS A 110 -0.88 -6.28 4.69
CA HIS A 110 0.38 -6.54 3.98
C HIS A 110 0.33 -6.04 2.53
N ASP A 111 -0.71 -6.39 1.80
CA ASP A 111 -0.92 -5.95 0.43
C ASP A 111 -1.07 -4.43 0.34
N ALA A 112 -1.82 -3.83 1.26
CA ALA A 112 -2.01 -2.39 1.33
C ALA A 112 -0.68 -1.65 1.54
N VAL A 113 0.19 -2.15 2.42
CA VAL A 113 1.52 -1.59 2.69
C VAL A 113 2.43 -1.74 1.47
N LEU A 114 2.49 -2.91 0.84
CA LEU A 114 3.29 -3.11 -0.38
C LEU A 114 2.94 -2.10 -1.48
N LEU A 115 1.65 -1.87 -1.70
CA LEU A 115 1.16 -0.94 -2.72
C LEU A 115 1.47 0.52 -2.36
N ILE A 116 1.22 0.92 -1.11
CA ILE A 116 1.42 2.30 -0.68
C ILE A 116 2.91 2.67 -0.67
N ASP A 117 3.79 1.76 -0.24
CA ASP A 117 5.24 1.97 -0.23
C ASP A 117 5.80 2.08 -1.65
N ALA A 118 5.29 1.28 -2.60
CA ALA A 118 5.76 1.31 -3.98
C ALA A 118 5.54 2.67 -4.66
N ILE A 119 4.49 3.40 -4.30
CA ILE A 119 4.21 4.72 -4.88
C ILE A 119 4.75 5.89 -4.07
N GLN A 120 5.40 5.64 -2.92
CA GLN A 120 5.91 6.68 -2.02
C GLN A 120 6.83 7.66 -2.72
N ILE A 121 7.76 7.17 -3.56
CA ILE A 121 8.73 8.02 -4.26
C ILE A 121 8.08 9.06 -5.18
N TYR A 122 6.87 8.79 -5.66
CA TYR A 122 6.08 9.66 -6.54
C TYR A 122 5.13 10.58 -5.76
N ARG A 123 4.96 10.37 -4.45
CA ARG A 123 4.09 11.13 -3.53
C ARG A 123 4.86 11.95 -2.51
N LYS A 124 6.15 12.20 -2.75
CA LYS A 124 7.03 12.98 -1.85
C LYS A 124 6.39 14.34 -1.54
N ASN A 125 6.57 14.77 -0.28
CA ASN A 125 6.05 16.04 0.26
C ASN A 125 4.51 16.14 0.31
N ASN A 126 3.79 15.03 0.30
CA ASN A 126 2.35 15.00 0.52
C ASN A 126 2.06 14.45 1.92
N ARG A 127 1.85 15.37 2.89
CA ARG A 127 1.61 15.01 4.30
C ARG A 127 0.44 14.03 4.47
N ALA A 128 -0.67 14.25 3.77
CA ALA A 128 -1.83 13.37 3.89
C ALA A 128 -1.52 11.94 3.41
N TYR A 129 -0.65 11.81 2.40
CA TYR A 129 -0.19 10.53 1.93
C TYR A 129 0.76 9.85 2.94
N ASP A 130 1.71 10.62 3.51
CA ASP A 130 2.63 10.11 4.52
C ASP A 130 1.87 9.63 5.77
N GLU A 131 0.87 10.39 6.25
CA GLU A 131 0.00 9.99 7.37
C GLU A 131 -0.77 8.70 7.05
N LYS A 132 -1.32 8.57 5.84
CA LYS A 132 -1.99 7.34 5.37
C LYS A 132 -1.04 6.14 5.38
N ARG A 133 0.18 6.32 4.88
CA ARG A 133 1.21 5.28 4.85
C ARG A 133 1.54 4.80 6.26
N HIS A 134 1.83 5.70 7.18
CA HIS A 134 2.10 5.37 8.59
C HIS A 134 0.92 4.65 9.25
N ARG A 135 -0.30 5.07 8.95
CA ARG A 135 -1.51 4.38 9.41
C ARG A 135 -1.54 2.93 8.94
N TYR A 136 -1.23 2.65 7.67
CA TYR A 136 -1.23 1.28 7.13
C TYR A 136 -0.15 0.42 7.79
N HIS A 137 1.04 0.98 8.00
CA HIS A 137 2.11 0.31 8.74
C HIS A 137 1.73 0.01 10.19
N ALA A 138 1.05 0.93 10.89
CA ALA A 138 0.56 0.71 12.25
C ALA A 138 -0.40 -0.49 12.32
N TYR A 139 -1.36 -0.58 11.38
CA TYR A 139 -2.29 -1.71 11.31
C TYR A 139 -1.60 -3.03 10.96
N LEU A 140 -0.61 -3.02 10.07
CA LEU A 140 0.17 -4.20 9.75
C LEU A 140 0.97 -4.71 10.96
N ALA A 141 1.70 -3.83 11.65
CA ALA A 141 2.46 -4.18 12.85
C ALA A 141 1.53 -4.68 13.96
N PHE A 142 0.40 -4.00 14.19
CA PHE A 142 -0.59 -4.42 15.17
C PHE A 142 -1.19 -5.80 14.83
N SER A 143 -1.58 -6.03 13.59
CA SER A 143 -2.11 -7.32 13.15
C SER A 143 -1.10 -8.47 13.38
N LYS A 144 0.17 -8.26 13.01
CA LYS A 144 1.25 -9.22 13.27
C LYS A 144 1.42 -9.48 14.77
N SER A 145 1.30 -8.46 15.62
CA SER A 145 1.41 -8.60 17.07
C SER A 145 0.38 -9.54 17.68
N GLN A 146 -0.78 -9.72 17.00
CA GLN A 146 -1.83 -10.63 17.47
C GLN A 146 -1.52 -12.10 17.22
N GLN A 147 -0.56 -12.40 16.35
CA GLN A 147 -0.22 -13.75 15.88
C GLN A 147 1.03 -14.31 16.55
N THR A 148 1.72 -13.54 17.37
CA THR A 148 2.99 -13.92 18.00
C THR A 148 2.96 -13.81 19.51
N SER A 149 3.73 -14.66 20.19
CA SER A 149 4.01 -14.56 21.62
C SER A 149 5.02 -13.43 21.94
N SER A 150 5.92 -13.14 21.00
CA SER A 150 6.91 -12.05 21.11
C SER A 150 6.34 -10.72 20.57
N TYR A 151 5.23 -10.29 21.13
CA TYR A 151 4.48 -9.13 20.66
C TYR A 151 5.13 -7.77 20.98
N ASP A 152 6.09 -7.74 21.89
CA ASP A 152 6.65 -6.49 22.41
C ASP A 152 7.25 -5.59 21.35
N LEU A 153 8.04 -6.18 20.44
CA LEU A 153 8.64 -5.45 19.33
C LEU A 153 7.57 -4.86 18.41
N LEU A 154 6.58 -5.67 18.02
CA LEU A 154 5.52 -5.27 17.11
C LEU A 154 4.56 -4.23 17.70
N ILE A 155 4.31 -4.27 19.01
CA ILE A 155 3.57 -3.19 19.70
C ILE A 155 4.39 -1.89 19.71
N ASN A 156 5.71 -1.96 19.90
CA ASN A 156 6.56 -0.78 19.79
C ASN A 156 6.61 -0.20 18.37
N GLU A 157 6.65 -1.05 17.34
CA GLU A 157 6.51 -0.63 15.94
C GLU A 157 5.14 0.05 15.72
N THR A 158 4.06 -0.54 16.21
CA THR A 158 2.72 0.06 16.16
C THR A 158 2.71 1.45 16.79
N ILE A 159 3.30 1.61 17.98
CA ILE A 159 3.39 2.90 18.68
C ILE A 159 4.22 3.90 17.89
N ALA A 160 5.35 3.46 17.31
CA ALA A 160 6.21 4.33 16.50
C ALA A 160 5.44 4.87 15.29
N GLU A 161 4.70 4.02 14.59
CA GLU A 161 3.89 4.41 13.43
C GLU A 161 2.70 5.32 13.85
N LEU A 162 2.01 5.03 14.96
CA LEU A 162 0.92 5.87 15.50
C LEU A 162 1.40 7.29 15.84
N ASN A 163 2.67 7.48 16.18
CA ASN A 163 3.23 8.80 16.46
C ASN A 163 3.49 9.63 15.18
N GLN A 164 3.47 9.02 14.00
CA GLN A 164 3.76 9.68 12.73
C GLN A 164 2.53 10.34 12.10
N TYR A 165 1.32 10.11 12.62
CA TYR A 165 0.11 10.73 12.11
C TYR A 165 -0.81 11.19 13.24
N GLU A 166 -1.63 12.21 12.95
CA GLU A 166 -2.56 12.82 13.92
C GLU A 166 -4.00 12.49 13.56
N GLN A 167 -4.35 12.60 12.29
CA GLN A 167 -5.69 12.28 11.82
C GLN A 167 -6.00 10.80 12.07
N SER A 168 -7.13 10.53 12.69
CA SER A 168 -7.59 9.18 13.04
C SER A 168 -6.78 8.45 14.12
N ARG A 169 -5.67 8.99 14.63
CA ARG A 169 -4.80 8.30 15.62
C ARG A 169 -5.59 7.83 16.84
N THR A 170 -6.38 8.72 17.45
CA THR A 170 -7.19 8.39 18.63
C THR A 170 -8.20 7.27 18.33
N SER A 171 -8.89 7.33 17.19
CA SER A 171 -9.86 6.29 16.81
C SER A 171 -9.19 4.95 16.51
N ASP A 172 -8.00 4.96 15.91
CA ASP A 172 -7.24 3.74 15.61
C ASP A 172 -6.72 3.09 16.93
N ILE A 173 -6.22 3.90 17.86
CA ILE A 173 -5.83 3.41 19.20
C ILE A 173 -7.02 2.76 19.90
N MET A 174 -8.20 3.39 19.89
CA MET A 174 -9.41 2.83 20.48
C MET A 174 -9.79 1.49 19.83
N ALA A 175 -9.77 1.39 18.51
CA ALA A 175 -10.03 0.14 17.79
C ALA A 175 -9.05 -0.98 18.20
N PHE A 176 -7.76 -0.66 18.37
CA PHE A 176 -6.76 -1.61 18.83
C PHE A 176 -7.01 -2.05 20.29
N VAL A 177 -7.38 -1.11 21.16
CA VAL A 177 -7.74 -1.40 22.57
C VAL A 177 -8.95 -2.32 22.63
N ASP A 178 -10.00 -2.05 21.85
CA ASP A 178 -11.21 -2.89 21.83
C ASP A 178 -10.92 -4.31 21.39
N LEU A 179 -10.07 -4.47 20.36
CA LEU A 179 -9.64 -5.80 19.90
C LEU A 179 -8.80 -6.51 20.97
N LEU A 180 -7.89 -5.83 21.64
CA LEU A 180 -7.09 -6.41 22.73
C LEU A 180 -7.97 -6.80 23.93
N LYS A 181 -8.97 -5.97 24.27
CA LYS A 181 -9.96 -6.25 25.32
C LYS A 181 -10.77 -7.51 25.02
N SER A 182 -11.26 -7.65 23.78
CA SER A 182 -12.05 -8.83 23.37
C SER A 182 -11.26 -10.13 23.50
N LYS A 183 -9.92 -10.06 23.44
CA LYS A 183 -9.00 -11.20 23.60
C LYS A 183 -8.37 -11.30 24.98
N ASN A 184 -8.82 -10.49 25.96
CA ASN A 184 -8.25 -10.41 27.32
C ASN A 184 -6.72 -10.15 27.36
N ARG A 185 -6.20 -9.31 26.42
CA ARG A 185 -4.76 -8.98 26.31
C ARG A 185 -4.45 -7.66 27.03
N TYR A 186 -4.71 -7.59 28.32
CA TYR A 186 -4.67 -6.35 29.09
C TYR A 186 -3.26 -5.78 29.26
N SER A 187 -2.22 -6.59 29.38
CA SER A 187 -0.82 -6.14 29.41
C SER A 187 -0.43 -5.39 28.12
N ARG A 188 -0.93 -5.84 26.97
CA ARG A 188 -0.71 -5.16 25.68
C ARG A 188 -1.45 -3.81 25.63
N ILE A 189 -2.65 -3.71 26.21
CA ILE A 189 -3.39 -2.45 26.33
C ILE A 189 -2.58 -1.43 27.12
N ILE A 190 -2.05 -1.81 28.29
CA ILE A 190 -1.21 -0.94 29.11
C ILE A 190 -0.04 -0.41 28.30
N ARG A 191 0.68 -1.30 27.61
CA ARG A 191 1.84 -0.94 26.81
C ARG A 191 1.50 -0.01 25.66
N LEU A 192 0.42 -0.31 24.93
CA LEU A 192 -0.06 0.50 23.82
C LEU A 192 -0.46 1.92 24.29
N LEU A 193 -1.19 2.04 25.41
CA LEU A 193 -1.73 3.32 25.87
C LEU A 193 -0.70 4.20 26.59
N THR A 194 0.34 3.62 27.20
CA THR A 194 1.30 4.38 28.02
C THR A 194 1.85 5.63 27.34
N PRO A 195 2.27 5.61 26.07
CA PRO A 195 2.79 6.81 25.39
C PRO A 195 1.71 7.85 25.07
N PHE A 196 0.44 7.47 25.10
CA PHE A 196 -0.68 8.28 24.63
C PHE A 196 -1.62 8.76 25.75
N LEU A 197 -1.26 8.56 27.02
CA LEU A 197 -2.12 8.92 28.17
C LEU A 197 -2.47 10.40 28.27
N SER A 198 -1.68 11.27 27.64
CA SER A 198 -1.93 12.72 27.59
C SER A 198 -2.86 13.14 26.44
N LEU A 199 -3.09 12.27 25.44
CA LEU A 199 -3.89 12.61 24.26
C LEU A 199 -5.39 12.62 24.56
N ASP A 200 -5.84 11.70 25.43
CA ASP A 200 -7.25 11.57 25.77
C ASP A 200 -7.41 11.14 27.23
N LYS A 201 -8.39 11.73 27.94
CA LYS A 201 -8.72 11.38 29.33
C LYS A 201 -9.21 9.92 29.44
N ASP A 202 -9.87 9.41 28.43
CA ASP A 202 -10.39 8.05 28.43
C ASP A 202 -9.26 7.00 28.33
N PHE A 203 -8.10 7.35 27.75
CA PHE A 203 -6.93 6.47 27.73
C PHE A 203 -6.40 6.18 29.13
N LYS A 204 -6.41 7.16 30.03
CA LYS A 204 -6.03 6.94 31.44
C LYS A 204 -6.96 5.95 32.13
N LYS A 205 -8.28 6.11 31.94
CA LYS A 205 -9.28 5.21 32.48
C LYS A 205 -9.11 3.78 31.95
N LEU A 206 -8.95 3.63 30.63
CA LEU A 206 -8.74 2.34 30.02
C LEU A 206 -7.44 1.66 30.49
N ALA A 207 -6.39 2.42 30.70
CA ALA A 207 -5.13 1.89 31.23
C ALA A 207 -5.30 1.40 32.68
N VAL A 208 -6.00 2.15 33.52
CA VAL A 208 -6.33 1.73 34.92
C VAL A 208 -7.17 0.46 34.90
N ASP A 209 -8.23 0.40 34.08
CA ASP A 209 -9.05 -0.80 33.91
C ASP A 209 -8.22 -2.02 33.47
N ALA A 210 -7.28 -1.81 32.56
CA ALA A 210 -6.40 -2.87 32.10
C ALA A 210 -5.48 -3.37 33.23
N VAL A 211 -4.88 -2.47 34.04
CA VAL A 211 -4.06 -2.83 35.19
C VAL A 211 -4.88 -3.68 36.20
N VAL A 212 -6.11 -3.27 36.52
CA VAL A 212 -7.00 -4.04 37.40
C VAL A 212 -7.21 -5.46 36.87
N ASN A 213 -7.47 -5.62 35.56
CA ASN A 213 -7.68 -6.94 34.96
C ASN A 213 -6.42 -7.81 34.94
N VAL A 214 -5.22 -7.21 34.81
CA VAL A 214 -3.94 -7.94 34.97
C VAL A 214 -3.79 -8.42 36.41
N VAL A 215 -4.02 -7.54 37.40
CA VAL A 215 -3.93 -7.90 38.82
C VAL A 215 -4.93 -9.01 39.18
N LEU A 216 -6.14 -8.97 38.65
CA LEU A 216 -7.15 -10.02 38.81
C LEU A 216 -6.85 -11.31 38.05
N LYS A 217 -5.66 -11.44 37.41
CA LYS A 217 -5.23 -12.61 36.64
C LYS A 217 -6.16 -12.97 35.47
N LYS A 218 -6.81 -11.98 34.88
CA LYS A 218 -7.67 -12.13 33.68
C LYS A 218 -6.89 -12.02 32.35
N ASP A 219 -5.62 -11.63 32.40
CA ASP A 219 -4.79 -11.45 31.24
C ASP A 219 -4.30 -12.79 30.65
N GLU A 220 -4.59 -13.04 29.39
CA GLU A 220 -4.24 -14.30 28.71
C GLU A 220 -2.73 -14.43 28.42
N ASP A 221 -2.01 -13.31 28.21
CA ASP A 221 -0.56 -13.36 28.01
C ASP A 221 0.15 -13.77 29.31
N VAL A 222 -0.30 -13.26 30.45
CA VAL A 222 0.23 -13.63 31.77
C VAL A 222 -0.05 -15.09 32.11
N LYS A 223 -1.25 -15.61 31.81
CA LYS A 223 -1.61 -17.01 32.03
C LYS A 223 -0.75 -17.95 31.15
N ASN A 224 -0.57 -17.60 29.88
CA ASN A 224 0.23 -18.41 28.96
C ASN A 224 1.71 -18.42 29.34
N SER A 225 2.26 -17.31 29.80
CA SER A 225 3.64 -17.22 30.31
C SER A 225 3.87 -18.13 31.52
N LYS A 226 2.92 -18.22 32.45
CA LYS A 226 3.01 -19.13 33.61
C LYS A 226 2.96 -20.60 33.18
N LYS A 227 2.05 -20.97 32.27
CA LYS A 227 1.98 -22.34 31.75
C LYS A 227 3.29 -22.77 31.10
N LEU A 228 3.93 -21.88 30.35
CA LEU A 228 5.25 -22.16 29.72
C LEU A 228 6.36 -22.35 30.77
N SER A 229 6.35 -21.55 31.85
CA SER A 229 7.35 -21.70 32.92
C SER A 229 7.15 -22.98 33.76
N GLU A 230 5.92 -23.44 33.93
CA GLU A 230 5.62 -24.73 34.58
C GLU A 230 6.04 -25.91 33.71
N PHE A 231 5.88 -25.82 32.40
CA PHE A 231 6.33 -26.86 31.43
C PHE A 231 7.88 -26.98 31.30
N CYS A 232 8.62 -25.90 31.57
CA CYS A 232 10.10 -25.91 31.51
C CYS A 232 10.75 -26.22 32.85
N SER A 233 9.98 -26.55 33.89
CA SER A 233 10.46 -26.83 35.26
C SER A 233 10.41 -28.31 35.62
N ASP A 234 9.89 -29.16 34.73
CA ASP A 234 9.91 -30.61 34.77
C ASP A 234 10.99 -31.15 33.81
#